data_dff3b24515023ca6b28e8c1992134cd3
#
_entry.id   dff3b24515023ca6b28e8c1992134cd3
#
_cell.length_a   1.000
_cell.length_b   1.000
_cell.length_c   1.000
_cell.angle_alpha   90.00
_cell.angle_beta   90.00
_cell.angle_gamma   90.00
#
_symmetry.space_group_name_H-M   'P 1'
#
loop_
_entity.id
_entity.type
_entity.pdbx_description
1 polymer ?
#
loop_
_entity_poly.entity_id
_entity_poly.type
_entity_poly.pdbx_seq_one_letter_code
_entity_poly.pdbx_strand_id
1 'polypeptide(L)'
;MKNLITTLLLAVALLAASAAPAPVYTPYPAAPTARDGRNDFNFAYGTWRTHYRILKDRLVGSHQWYECHGTSVFRPFWGGSGNLEDADLKCPNRYIGGMTLRLYDAQTHQWTLWWGTKKLGIPPPPQVGHFDANGVGDFYSYDNWKGTPIICRFHWTKVNGNPHFEQAFSTDGGKSWEINWITDTERVLSSSKGVWNATTPHGDGHNGFDFLIGTWRMRNMQLRHPLSGSHDWFACDGTSSVRPFWGGSADIEDDDLHCPAQHIAGVTVRLYDPVTRQWSLYSGTQKQGLALPPQVGKFGAGGAGNFFGLDTFEGKRIVVRYRWARHNGNPRFEEAFSADKGKTWQTVWTTDYERVTRPSR
;
A
#
# COMPACT_ATOMS: atom_id res chain seq x y z
N MET A 1 -35.53 -46.38 38.50
CA MET A 1 -35.65 -45.54 37.27
C MET A 1 -34.40 -44.69 37.21
N LYS A 2 -33.44 -45.10 36.36
CA LYS A 2 -32.13 -44.40 36.18
C LYS A 2 -32.21 -43.62 34.88
N ASN A 3 -32.14 -42.27 34.94
CA ASN A 3 -32.08 -41.43 33.80
C ASN A 3 -30.65 -41.38 33.27
N LEU A 4 -30.41 -41.94 32.07
CA LEU A 4 -29.21 -41.74 31.30
C LEU A 4 -29.30 -40.38 30.59
N ILE A 5 -28.40 -39.45 30.95
CA ILE A 5 -28.17 -38.22 30.18
C ILE A 5 -27.06 -38.55 29.17
N THR A 6 -27.45 -38.61 27.90
CA THR A 6 -26.53 -38.83 26.79
C THR A 6 -25.97 -37.47 26.38
N THR A 7 -24.71 -37.20 26.73
CA THR A 7 -23.99 -36.00 26.32
C THR A 7 -23.50 -36.17 24.88
N LEU A 8 -24.09 -35.45 23.94
CA LEU A 8 -23.69 -35.39 22.53
C LEU A 8 -22.46 -34.52 22.40
N LEU A 9 -21.29 -35.14 22.26
CA LEU A 9 -20.05 -34.43 21.91
C LEU A 9 -20.09 -34.06 20.42
N LEU A 10 -20.35 -32.79 20.10
CA LEU A 10 -20.17 -32.26 18.75
C LEU A 10 -18.66 -32.06 18.52
N ALA A 11 -18.06 -32.98 17.79
CA ALA A 11 -16.69 -32.81 17.26
C ALA A 11 -16.75 -31.80 16.11
N VAL A 12 -16.36 -30.54 16.40
CA VAL A 12 -16.09 -29.56 15.36
C VAL A 12 -14.75 -29.95 14.71
N ALA A 13 -14.81 -30.57 13.56
CA ALA A 13 -13.65 -30.78 12.70
C ALA A 13 -13.21 -29.41 12.15
N LEU A 14 -12.19 -28.83 12.76
CA LEU A 14 -11.43 -27.73 12.16
C LEU A 14 -10.72 -28.30 10.92
N LEU A 15 -11.31 -28.12 9.75
CA LEU A 15 -10.62 -28.23 8.47
C LEU A 15 -9.53 -27.15 8.48
N ALA A 16 -8.30 -27.55 8.81
CA ALA A 16 -7.12 -26.76 8.56
C ALA A 16 -7.00 -26.62 7.02
N ALA A 17 -7.56 -25.53 6.48
CA ALA A 17 -7.21 -25.12 5.14
C ALA A 17 -5.70 -24.88 5.17
N SER A 18 -4.93 -25.77 4.53
CA SER A 18 -3.52 -25.56 4.26
C SER A 18 -3.45 -24.30 3.38
N ALA A 19 -3.08 -23.17 3.98
CA ALA A 19 -2.75 -21.98 3.19
C ALA A 19 -1.69 -22.42 2.18
N ALA A 20 -2.02 -22.31 0.89
CA ALA A 20 -1.04 -22.49 -0.16
C ALA A 20 0.15 -21.57 0.17
N PRO A 21 1.41 -22.03 -0.01
CA PRO A 21 2.56 -21.16 0.18
C PRO A 21 2.32 -19.91 -0.65
N ALA A 22 2.58 -18.74 -0.04
CA ALA A 22 2.50 -17.48 -0.77
C ALA A 22 3.29 -17.64 -2.07
N PRO A 23 2.75 -17.26 -3.22
CA PRO A 23 3.45 -17.41 -4.49
C PRO A 23 4.79 -16.70 -4.35
N VAL A 24 5.89 -17.46 -4.56
CA VAL A 24 7.24 -16.90 -4.63
C VAL A 24 7.25 -16.02 -5.86
N TYR A 25 7.11 -14.72 -5.63
CA TYR A 25 7.11 -13.74 -6.67
C TYR A 25 8.54 -13.52 -7.16
N THR A 26 8.80 -13.82 -8.42
CA THR A 26 10.06 -13.48 -9.08
C THR A 26 9.86 -12.16 -9.82
N PRO A 27 10.48 -11.05 -9.38
CA PRO A 27 10.40 -9.80 -10.13
C PRO A 27 10.95 -10.03 -11.55
N TYR A 28 10.35 -9.34 -12.53
CA TYR A 28 10.93 -9.31 -13.87
C TYR A 28 12.34 -8.73 -13.75
N PRO A 29 13.39 -9.38 -14.31
CA PRO A 29 14.76 -8.92 -14.17
C PRO A 29 14.98 -7.70 -15.07
N ALA A 30 14.44 -6.56 -14.68
CA ALA A 30 14.83 -5.30 -15.28
C ALA A 30 16.28 -5.04 -14.86
N ALA A 31 17.15 -4.79 -15.82
CA ALA A 31 18.55 -4.52 -15.53
C ALA A 31 18.66 -3.22 -14.71
N PRO A 32 19.44 -3.20 -13.59
CA PRO A 32 19.76 -1.97 -12.91
C PRO A 32 20.37 -0.95 -13.86
N THR A 33 20.10 0.33 -13.64
CA THR A 33 20.69 1.42 -14.42
C THR A 33 21.68 2.21 -13.56
N ALA A 34 22.74 2.73 -14.18
CA ALA A 34 23.66 3.64 -13.49
C ALA A 34 23.08 5.07 -13.31
N ARG A 35 22.01 5.40 -14.04
CA ARG A 35 21.37 6.72 -14.02
C ARG A 35 20.49 6.85 -12.76
N ASP A 36 20.75 7.87 -11.94
CA ASP A 36 19.85 8.21 -10.83
C ASP A 36 18.54 8.78 -11.36
N GLY A 37 17.47 8.01 -11.24
CA GLY A 37 16.13 8.29 -11.73
C GLY A 37 15.14 8.75 -10.65
N ARG A 38 15.59 9.11 -9.42
CA ARG A 38 14.69 9.46 -8.30
C ARG A 38 13.69 10.58 -8.61
N ASN A 39 13.99 11.44 -9.56
CA ASN A 39 13.16 12.57 -9.94
C ASN A 39 12.37 12.34 -11.24
N ASP A 40 12.42 11.15 -11.81
CA ASP A 40 11.87 10.89 -13.14
C ASP A 40 10.34 11.01 -13.20
N PHE A 41 9.63 10.80 -12.10
CA PHE A 41 8.19 11.03 -12.02
C PHE A 41 7.78 12.47 -11.70
N ASN A 42 8.72 13.45 -11.58
CA ASN A 42 8.36 14.84 -11.22
C ASN A 42 7.41 15.48 -12.24
N PHE A 43 7.45 15.07 -13.49
CA PHE A 43 6.54 15.57 -14.53
C PHE A 43 5.07 15.22 -14.27
N ALA A 44 4.80 14.17 -13.50
CA ALA A 44 3.45 13.70 -13.20
C ALA A 44 2.84 14.41 -11.97
N TYR A 45 3.64 15.10 -11.13
CA TYR A 45 3.11 15.72 -9.90
C TYR A 45 2.06 16.78 -10.16
N GLY A 46 0.96 16.74 -9.43
CA GLY A 46 -0.16 17.66 -9.51
C GLY A 46 -1.50 16.97 -9.72
N THR A 47 -2.48 17.76 -10.18
CA THR A 47 -3.85 17.29 -10.43
C THR A 47 -4.11 17.27 -11.92
N TRP A 48 -4.70 16.18 -12.38
CA TRP A 48 -4.93 15.89 -13.78
C TRP A 48 -6.39 15.49 -14.01
N ARG A 49 -7.00 15.99 -15.07
CA ARG A 49 -8.18 15.39 -15.68
C ARG A 49 -7.68 14.22 -16.51
N THR A 50 -8.33 13.06 -16.40
CA THR A 50 -7.88 11.82 -17.03
C THR A 50 -8.94 11.24 -17.93
N HIS A 51 -8.50 10.75 -19.08
CA HIS A 51 -9.28 9.97 -20.02
C HIS A 51 -8.63 8.59 -20.17
N TYR A 52 -9.40 7.56 -19.87
CA TYR A 52 -8.94 6.17 -19.91
C TYR A 52 -9.65 5.43 -21.04
N ARG A 53 -8.88 4.68 -21.83
CA ARG A 53 -9.40 3.70 -22.79
C ARG A 53 -8.96 2.33 -22.30
N ILE A 54 -9.92 1.44 -22.07
CA ILE A 54 -9.68 0.11 -21.50
C ILE A 54 -10.24 -0.94 -22.43
N LEU A 55 -9.41 -1.88 -22.90
CA LEU A 55 -9.81 -2.97 -23.77
C LEU A 55 -10.78 -3.90 -23.02
N LYS A 56 -11.94 -4.18 -23.60
CA LYS A 56 -13.02 -4.96 -22.96
C LYS A 56 -12.57 -6.39 -22.68
N ASP A 57 -12.05 -7.05 -23.71
CA ASP A 57 -11.62 -8.44 -23.65
C ASP A 57 -10.17 -8.54 -24.09
N ARG A 58 -9.31 -8.92 -23.15
CA ARG A 58 -7.85 -8.95 -23.32
C ARG A 58 -7.40 -10.32 -23.76
N LEU A 59 -6.36 -10.38 -24.62
CA LEU A 59 -5.68 -11.58 -25.12
C LEU A 59 -6.59 -12.51 -25.96
N VAL A 60 -7.62 -11.96 -26.58
CA VAL A 60 -8.55 -12.68 -27.47
C VAL A 60 -8.73 -11.99 -28.82
N GLY A 61 -7.83 -11.06 -29.17
CA GLY A 61 -7.90 -10.31 -30.43
C GLY A 61 -9.05 -9.29 -30.47
N SER A 62 -9.58 -8.86 -29.34
CA SER A 62 -10.63 -7.84 -29.29
C SER A 62 -10.08 -6.47 -29.65
N HIS A 63 -10.90 -5.68 -30.37
CA HIS A 63 -10.65 -4.27 -30.64
C HIS A 63 -11.72 -3.37 -29.99
N GLN A 64 -12.51 -3.90 -29.07
CA GLN A 64 -13.56 -3.15 -28.40
C GLN A 64 -13.04 -2.49 -27.14
N TRP A 65 -13.12 -1.17 -27.09
CA TRP A 65 -12.70 -0.35 -25.95
C TRP A 65 -13.92 0.22 -25.26
N TYR A 66 -13.82 0.46 -23.97
CA TYR A 66 -14.72 1.35 -23.26
C TYR A 66 -13.90 2.50 -22.66
N GLU A 67 -14.55 3.63 -22.53
CA GLU A 67 -13.92 4.86 -22.06
C GLU A 67 -14.37 5.17 -20.65
N CYS A 68 -13.43 5.65 -19.84
CA CYS A 68 -13.68 6.17 -18.51
C CYS A 68 -13.06 7.56 -18.40
N HIS A 69 -13.66 8.40 -17.58
CA HIS A 69 -13.15 9.73 -17.30
C HIS A 69 -12.99 9.90 -15.79
N GLY A 70 -12.06 10.77 -15.39
CA GLY A 70 -11.86 11.01 -13.97
C GLY A 70 -10.80 12.04 -13.67
N THR A 71 -10.23 11.87 -12.50
CA THR A 71 -9.12 12.71 -12.03
C THR A 71 -8.04 11.83 -11.42
N SER A 72 -6.79 12.26 -11.57
CA SER A 72 -5.66 11.70 -10.84
C SER A 72 -4.91 12.81 -10.12
N VAL A 73 -4.47 12.52 -8.90
CA VAL A 73 -3.66 13.42 -8.10
C VAL A 73 -2.39 12.71 -7.69
N PHE A 74 -1.25 13.21 -8.17
CA PHE A 74 0.07 12.67 -7.85
C PHE A 74 0.73 13.52 -6.78
N ARG A 75 1.10 12.90 -5.66
CA ARG A 75 1.75 13.57 -4.52
C ARG A 75 3.05 12.87 -4.15
N PRO A 76 4.17 13.64 -4.13
CA PRO A 76 5.45 13.08 -3.68
C PRO A 76 5.51 12.95 -2.16
N PHE A 77 6.39 12.04 -1.71
CA PHE A 77 6.90 11.93 -0.36
C PHE A 77 8.38 11.48 -0.41
N TRP A 78 9.08 11.41 0.71
CA TRP A 78 10.51 11.07 0.79
C TRP A 78 11.39 11.93 -0.14
N GLY A 79 11.10 13.24 -0.23
CA GLY A 79 11.86 14.13 -1.11
C GLY A 79 11.78 13.80 -2.61
N GLY A 80 10.73 13.09 -3.04
CA GLY A 80 10.51 12.67 -4.44
C GLY A 80 10.88 11.22 -4.74
N SER A 81 11.56 10.52 -3.82
CA SER A 81 11.88 9.08 -3.98
C SER A 81 10.67 8.16 -3.78
N GLY A 82 9.53 8.71 -3.41
CA GLY A 82 8.25 8.03 -3.34
C GLY A 82 7.15 8.94 -3.83
N ASN A 83 6.10 8.38 -4.40
CA ASN A 83 4.88 9.11 -4.71
C ASN A 83 3.65 8.21 -4.68
N LEU A 84 2.50 8.82 -4.39
CA LEU A 84 1.20 8.21 -4.48
C LEU A 84 0.38 8.93 -5.55
N GLU A 85 -0.18 8.17 -6.47
CA GLU A 85 -1.27 8.59 -7.34
C GLU A 85 -2.58 8.11 -6.73
N ASP A 86 -3.51 9.04 -6.54
CA ASP A 86 -4.92 8.79 -6.21
C ASP A 86 -5.73 9.00 -7.48
N ALA A 87 -6.35 7.95 -8.01
CA ALA A 87 -7.05 7.94 -9.28
C ALA A 87 -8.54 7.62 -9.10
N ASP A 88 -9.38 8.47 -9.68
CA ASP A 88 -10.83 8.36 -9.68
C ASP A 88 -11.32 8.10 -11.12
N LEU A 89 -11.83 6.89 -11.40
CA LEU A 89 -12.25 6.48 -12.72
C LEU A 89 -13.77 6.23 -12.74
N LYS A 90 -14.49 7.01 -13.52
CA LYS A 90 -15.91 6.87 -13.80
C LYS A 90 -16.10 6.21 -15.15
N CYS A 91 -16.46 4.95 -15.15
CA CYS A 91 -16.72 4.16 -16.35
C CYS A 91 -18.22 3.97 -16.56
N PRO A 92 -18.69 3.62 -17.77
CA PRO A 92 -20.12 3.53 -18.09
C PRO A 92 -20.96 2.69 -17.11
N ASN A 93 -20.39 1.60 -16.58
CA ASN A 93 -21.11 0.66 -15.72
C ASN A 93 -20.39 0.39 -14.38
N ARG A 94 -19.35 1.14 -14.05
CA ARG A 94 -18.59 0.94 -12.82
C ARG A 94 -17.77 2.18 -12.42
N TYR A 95 -17.54 2.28 -11.13
CA TYR A 95 -16.57 3.20 -10.55
C TYR A 95 -15.34 2.41 -10.12
N ILE A 96 -14.15 2.96 -10.36
CA ILE A 96 -12.88 2.41 -9.90
C ILE A 96 -12.15 3.49 -9.11
N GLY A 97 -12.06 3.34 -7.79
CA GLY A 97 -11.09 4.07 -6.98
C GLY A 97 -9.77 3.32 -7.09
N GLY A 98 -8.84 3.89 -7.82
CA GLY A 98 -7.52 3.32 -8.07
C GLY A 98 -6.43 4.11 -7.34
N MET A 99 -5.29 3.48 -7.12
CA MET A 99 -4.10 4.14 -6.62
C MET A 99 -2.85 3.47 -7.21
N THR A 100 -1.77 4.25 -7.35
CA THR A 100 -0.45 3.67 -7.61
C THR A 100 0.54 4.22 -6.59
N LEU A 101 1.10 3.34 -5.77
CA LEU A 101 2.25 3.65 -4.93
C LEU A 101 3.53 3.40 -5.72
N ARG A 102 4.42 4.39 -5.81
CA ARG A 102 5.70 4.28 -6.51
C ARG A 102 6.83 4.53 -5.53
N LEU A 103 7.76 3.59 -5.46
CA LEU A 103 8.90 3.62 -4.54
C LEU A 103 10.19 3.49 -5.34
N TYR A 104 11.13 4.40 -5.12
CA TYR A 104 12.45 4.39 -5.78
C TYR A 104 13.47 3.67 -4.91
N ASP A 105 14.16 2.71 -5.52
CA ASP A 105 15.31 2.04 -4.93
C ASP A 105 16.61 2.72 -5.39
N ALA A 106 17.31 3.34 -4.44
CA ALA A 106 18.57 4.03 -4.72
C ALA A 106 19.77 3.09 -4.95
N GLN A 107 19.64 1.79 -4.70
CA GLN A 107 20.71 0.81 -4.93
C GLN A 107 20.67 0.31 -6.39
N THR A 108 19.47 0.04 -6.89
CA THR A 108 19.27 -0.45 -8.27
C THR A 108 18.94 0.66 -9.25
N HIS A 109 18.65 1.87 -8.76
CA HIS A 109 18.13 3.02 -9.50
C HIS A 109 16.84 2.71 -10.27
N GLN A 110 16.00 1.85 -9.69
CA GLN A 110 14.73 1.44 -10.26
C GLN A 110 13.56 1.92 -9.41
N TRP A 111 12.40 1.99 -10.04
CA TRP A 111 11.13 2.21 -9.38
C TRP A 111 10.34 0.91 -9.30
N THR A 112 9.63 0.71 -8.19
CA THR A 112 8.57 -0.29 -8.06
C THR A 112 7.23 0.41 -8.05
N LEU A 113 6.31 -0.04 -8.93
CA LEU A 113 4.98 0.54 -9.12
C LEU A 113 3.95 -0.46 -8.63
N TRP A 114 3.24 -0.12 -7.56
CA TRP A 114 2.23 -0.94 -6.92
C TRP A 114 0.84 -0.41 -7.26
N TRP A 115 0.17 -1.01 -8.23
CA TRP A 115 -1.21 -0.68 -8.54
C TRP A 115 -2.16 -1.34 -7.56
N GLY A 116 -3.13 -0.57 -7.06
CA GLY A 116 -4.16 -1.04 -6.15
C GLY A 116 -5.52 -0.42 -6.44
N THR A 117 -6.56 -1.05 -5.93
CA THR A 117 -7.93 -0.52 -6.00
C THR A 117 -8.67 -0.75 -4.67
N LYS A 118 -9.74 0.03 -4.44
CA LYS A 118 -10.61 -0.18 -3.27
C LYS A 118 -11.12 -1.61 -3.14
N LYS A 119 -11.28 -2.31 -4.27
CA LYS A 119 -11.82 -3.68 -4.28
C LYS A 119 -10.76 -4.75 -4.08
N LEU A 120 -9.54 -4.53 -4.58
CA LEU A 120 -8.49 -5.56 -4.65
C LEU A 120 -7.39 -5.36 -3.62
N GLY A 121 -7.35 -4.19 -2.94
CA GLY A 121 -6.18 -3.80 -2.17
C GLY A 121 -4.99 -3.53 -3.09
N ILE A 122 -3.78 -3.83 -2.62
CA ILE A 122 -2.53 -3.73 -3.39
C ILE A 122 -2.00 -5.15 -3.65
N PRO A 123 -2.39 -5.79 -4.75
CA PRO A 123 -1.91 -7.13 -5.06
C PRO A 123 -0.47 -7.10 -5.56
N PRO A 124 0.37 -8.12 -5.24
CA PRO A 124 1.58 -8.38 -5.96
C PRO A 124 1.24 -8.93 -7.36
N PRO A 125 2.18 -8.86 -8.29
CA PRO A 125 3.51 -8.25 -8.25
C PRO A 125 3.50 -6.73 -8.56
N PRO A 126 4.51 -5.97 -8.08
CA PRO A 126 4.74 -4.63 -8.62
C PRO A 126 5.36 -4.70 -10.01
N GLN A 127 5.18 -3.66 -10.79
CA GLN A 127 5.97 -3.45 -12.00
C GLN A 127 7.29 -2.77 -11.60
N VAL A 128 8.42 -3.30 -12.10
CA VAL A 128 9.77 -2.82 -11.78
C VAL A 128 10.47 -2.34 -13.06
N GLY A 129 11.12 -1.19 -12.97
CA GLY A 129 11.83 -0.63 -14.11
C GLY A 129 12.37 0.78 -13.85
N HIS A 130 12.71 1.47 -14.92
CA HIS A 130 13.28 2.82 -14.86
C HIS A 130 12.91 3.62 -16.12
N PHE A 131 13.22 4.91 -16.09
CA PHE A 131 13.15 5.77 -17.28
C PHE A 131 14.49 5.77 -18.02
N ASP A 132 14.43 5.82 -19.33
CA ASP A 132 15.60 6.01 -20.18
C ASP A 132 16.04 7.49 -20.24
N ALA A 133 17.08 7.76 -21.02
CA ALA A 133 17.61 9.11 -21.20
C ALA A 133 16.65 10.06 -21.96
N ASN A 134 15.68 9.51 -22.70
CA ASN A 134 14.66 10.27 -23.45
C ASN A 134 13.43 10.57 -22.58
N GLY A 135 13.40 10.08 -21.32
CA GLY A 135 12.27 10.23 -20.43
C GLY A 135 11.11 9.29 -20.72
N VAL A 136 11.40 8.14 -21.35
CA VAL A 136 10.47 7.03 -21.53
C VAL A 136 10.69 6.02 -20.39
N GLY A 137 9.64 5.68 -19.68
CA GLY A 137 9.67 4.74 -18.55
C GLY A 137 8.99 3.43 -18.89
N ASP A 138 9.73 2.33 -18.77
CA ASP A 138 9.20 0.99 -18.93
C ASP A 138 9.37 0.18 -17.64
N PHE A 139 8.26 -0.40 -17.17
CA PHE A 139 8.19 -1.15 -15.93
C PHE A 139 7.47 -2.47 -16.18
N TYR A 140 8.01 -3.55 -15.67
CA TYR A 140 7.56 -4.90 -16.01
C TYR A 140 7.28 -5.75 -14.78
N SER A 141 6.36 -6.70 -14.94
CA SER A 141 6.16 -7.80 -14.00
C SER A 141 5.83 -9.09 -14.74
N TYR A 142 6.19 -10.23 -14.14
CA TYR A 142 5.56 -11.50 -14.48
C TYR A 142 4.25 -11.61 -13.73
N ASP A 143 3.16 -11.90 -14.42
CA ASP A 143 1.82 -11.94 -13.84
C ASP A 143 0.98 -13.07 -14.47
N ASN A 144 -0.25 -13.21 -14.03
CA ASN A 144 -1.21 -14.17 -14.56
C ASN A 144 -2.54 -13.47 -14.88
N TRP A 145 -2.95 -13.53 -16.13
CA TRP A 145 -4.25 -13.02 -16.54
C TRP A 145 -5.23 -14.16 -16.77
N LYS A 146 -6.18 -14.37 -15.84
CA LYS A 146 -7.21 -15.42 -15.92
C LYS A 146 -6.66 -16.82 -16.24
N GLY A 147 -5.55 -17.20 -15.62
CA GLY A 147 -4.88 -18.47 -15.84
C GLY A 147 -3.79 -18.46 -16.91
N THR A 148 -3.67 -17.41 -17.72
CA THR A 148 -2.63 -17.27 -18.73
C THR A 148 -1.43 -16.51 -18.16
N PRO A 149 -0.21 -17.10 -18.13
CA PRO A 149 1.00 -16.39 -17.77
C PRO A 149 1.28 -15.25 -18.74
N ILE A 150 1.58 -14.09 -18.21
CA ILE A 150 1.88 -12.88 -19.00
C ILE A 150 3.11 -12.16 -18.48
N ILE A 151 3.70 -11.34 -19.34
CA ILE A 151 4.49 -10.20 -18.92
C ILE A 151 3.57 -8.98 -19.02
N CYS A 152 3.43 -8.24 -17.92
CA CYS A 152 2.72 -6.97 -17.88
C CYS A 152 3.74 -5.84 -18.01
N ARG A 153 3.52 -4.90 -18.92
CA ARG A 153 4.32 -3.68 -19.09
C ARG A 153 3.49 -2.46 -18.75
N PHE A 154 4.04 -1.57 -17.94
CA PHE A 154 3.59 -0.20 -17.72
C PHE A 154 4.56 0.72 -18.47
N HIS A 155 4.05 1.47 -19.43
CA HIS A 155 4.80 2.37 -20.29
C HIS A 155 4.39 3.81 -20.04
N TRP A 156 5.33 4.64 -19.63
CA TRP A 156 5.13 6.05 -19.30
C TRP A 156 5.88 6.96 -20.25
N THR A 157 5.17 7.92 -20.84
CA THR A 157 5.71 8.94 -21.72
C THR A 157 5.08 10.30 -21.46
N LYS A 158 5.36 11.26 -22.32
CA LYS A 158 4.69 12.56 -22.35
C LYS A 158 4.11 12.81 -23.73
N VAL A 159 2.85 13.17 -23.78
CA VAL A 159 2.18 13.64 -24.99
C VAL A 159 1.80 15.12 -24.78
N ASN A 160 2.33 16.00 -25.65
CA ASN A 160 2.18 17.46 -25.50
C ASN A 160 2.56 18.00 -24.11
N GLY A 161 3.62 17.39 -23.50
CA GLY A 161 4.10 17.75 -22.17
C GLY A 161 3.32 17.17 -21.00
N ASN A 162 2.19 16.50 -21.25
CA ASN A 162 1.35 15.87 -20.22
C ASN A 162 1.72 14.38 -20.03
N PRO A 163 1.56 13.82 -18.83
CA PRO A 163 1.72 12.39 -18.60
C PRO A 163 0.82 11.54 -19.52
N HIS A 164 1.41 10.54 -20.13
CA HIS A 164 0.72 9.53 -20.91
C HIS A 164 1.15 8.15 -20.44
N PHE A 165 0.19 7.24 -20.30
CA PHE A 165 0.41 5.89 -19.80
C PHE A 165 -0.25 4.84 -20.66
N GLU A 166 0.46 3.73 -20.89
CA GLU A 166 -0.06 2.53 -21.52
C GLU A 166 0.25 1.30 -20.68
N GLN A 167 -0.73 0.38 -20.56
CA GLN A 167 -0.48 -0.98 -20.12
C GLN A 167 -0.58 -1.92 -21.30
N ALA A 168 0.36 -2.85 -21.37
CA ALA A 168 0.35 -3.90 -22.37
C ALA A 168 0.66 -5.27 -21.76
N PHE A 169 0.09 -6.31 -22.36
CA PHE A 169 0.37 -7.70 -22.01
C PHE A 169 1.11 -8.41 -23.15
N SER A 170 2.04 -9.30 -22.79
CA SER A 170 2.71 -10.22 -23.70
C SER A 170 2.56 -11.66 -23.19
N THR A 171 2.23 -12.58 -24.08
CA THR A 171 2.15 -14.04 -23.81
C THR A 171 3.29 -14.82 -24.45
N ASP A 172 4.20 -14.15 -25.17
CA ASP A 172 5.27 -14.75 -25.98
C ASP A 172 6.67 -14.31 -25.54
N GLY A 173 6.80 -13.91 -24.27
CA GLY A 173 8.09 -13.50 -23.71
C GLY A 173 8.54 -12.11 -24.14
N GLY A 174 7.62 -11.20 -24.45
CA GLY A 174 7.89 -9.83 -24.80
C GLY A 174 8.15 -9.59 -26.30
N LYS A 175 7.92 -10.58 -27.18
CA LYS A 175 8.09 -10.44 -28.64
C LYS A 175 6.95 -9.66 -29.27
N SER A 176 5.74 -9.84 -28.79
CA SER A 176 4.56 -9.05 -29.18
C SER A 176 3.81 -8.54 -27.95
N TRP A 177 3.06 -7.45 -28.14
CA TRP A 177 2.38 -6.75 -27.06
C TRP A 177 0.96 -6.37 -27.45
N GLU A 178 -0.02 -6.70 -26.61
CA GLU A 178 -1.38 -6.19 -26.70
C GLU A 178 -1.53 -5.02 -25.73
N ILE A 179 -1.66 -3.79 -26.29
CA ILE A 179 -2.02 -2.61 -25.46
C ILE A 179 -3.47 -2.78 -25.03
N ASN A 180 -3.73 -2.70 -23.73
CA ASN A 180 -5.06 -2.98 -23.18
C ASN A 180 -5.57 -1.95 -22.17
N TRP A 181 -4.77 -0.92 -21.91
CA TRP A 181 -5.16 0.25 -21.12
C TRP A 181 -4.32 1.44 -21.59
N ILE A 182 -4.97 2.58 -21.83
CA ILE A 182 -4.34 3.82 -22.22
C ILE A 182 -4.90 4.92 -21.33
N THR A 183 -4.05 5.81 -20.84
CA THR A 183 -4.45 6.99 -20.05
C THR A 183 -3.82 8.23 -20.63
N ASP A 184 -4.66 9.15 -21.06
CA ASP A 184 -4.30 10.49 -21.47
C ASP A 184 -4.64 11.48 -20.36
N THR A 185 -3.81 12.47 -20.13
CA THR A 185 -4.01 13.44 -19.05
C THR A 185 -3.99 14.87 -19.54
N GLU A 186 -4.75 15.73 -18.87
CA GLU A 186 -4.77 17.17 -19.04
C GLU A 186 -4.60 17.85 -17.68
N ARG A 187 -3.67 18.81 -17.58
CA ARG A 187 -3.39 19.49 -16.29
C ARG A 187 -4.56 20.32 -15.83
N VAL A 188 -4.96 20.15 -14.57
CA VAL A 188 -5.94 21.02 -13.92
C VAL A 188 -5.22 22.22 -13.30
N LEU A 189 -5.41 23.39 -13.88
CA LEU A 189 -4.73 24.64 -13.46
C LEU A 189 -5.40 25.33 -12.26
N SER A 190 -6.54 24.83 -11.77
CA SER A 190 -7.25 25.45 -10.65
C SER A 190 -6.63 25.07 -9.31
N SER A 191 -6.36 26.07 -8.49
CA SER A 191 -5.87 26.00 -7.12
C SER A 191 -6.97 25.61 -6.10
N SER A 192 -7.91 24.75 -6.45
CA SER A 192 -8.78 24.17 -5.44
C SER A 192 -7.92 23.22 -4.60
N LYS A 193 -7.35 23.74 -3.52
CA LYS A 193 -6.90 22.93 -2.41
C LYS A 193 -8.12 22.10 -2.03
N GLY A 194 -8.12 20.81 -2.36
CA GLY A 194 -9.12 19.90 -1.85
C GLY A 194 -9.07 20.00 -0.34
N VAL A 195 -9.99 20.73 0.23
CA VAL A 195 -10.15 20.80 1.69
C VAL A 195 -10.72 19.43 2.05
N TRP A 196 -9.89 18.60 2.64
CA TRP A 196 -10.39 17.41 3.31
C TRP A 196 -11.28 17.89 4.47
N ASN A 197 -12.56 17.70 4.34
CA ASN A 197 -13.50 17.83 5.44
C ASN A 197 -13.62 16.44 6.07
N ALA A 198 -13.14 16.29 7.30
CA ALA A 198 -13.38 15.10 8.10
C ALA A 198 -14.89 14.83 8.09
N THR A 199 -15.29 13.72 7.48
CA THR A 199 -16.69 13.29 7.48
C THR A 199 -17.06 12.80 8.88
N THR A 200 -18.32 12.98 9.26
CA THR A 200 -18.86 12.47 10.53
C THR A 200 -18.55 10.98 10.67
N PRO A 201 -18.15 10.49 11.86
CA PRO A 201 -17.89 9.07 12.06
C PRO A 201 -19.09 8.23 11.61
N HIS A 202 -18.89 7.36 10.65
CA HIS A 202 -19.90 6.37 10.26
C HIS A 202 -19.65 5.10 11.03
N GLY A 203 -20.70 4.48 11.55
CA GLY A 203 -20.61 3.29 12.41
C GLY A 203 -20.11 2.02 11.72
N ASP A 204 -19.71 2.09 10.45
CA ASP A 204 -19.17 0.97 9.67
C ASP A 204 -17.66 0.77 9.85
N GLY A 205 -16.94 1.75 10.44
CA GLY A 205 -15.51 1.67 10.72
C GLY A 205 -14.60 2.26 9.66
N HIS A 206 -15.14 2.84 8.55
CA HIS A 206 -14.30 3.41 7.49
C HIS A 206 -13.50 4.66 7.95
N ASN A 207 -13.88 5.29 9.05
CA ASN A 207 -13.20 6.44 9.66
C ASN A 207 -12.26 6.02 10.81
N GLY A 208 -11.92 4.74 10.88
CA GLY A 208 -11.16 4.19 12.00
C GLY A 208 -9.81 4.87 12.23
N PHE A 209 -9.17 5.35 11.17
CA PHE A 209 -7.87 6.02 11.21
C PHE A 209 -7.93 7.56 11.12
N ASP A 210 -9.11 8.19 11.11
CA ASP A 210 -9.22 9.66 11.02
C ASP A 210 -8.44 10.39 12.11
N PHE A 211 -8.28 9.78 13.27
CA PHE A 211 -7.53 10.34 14.40
C PHE A 211 -6.01 10.51 14.10
N LEU A 212 -5.48 9.80 13.08
CA LEU A 212 -4.10 9.93 12.65
C LEU A 212 -3.89 11.04 11.63
N ILE A 213 -4.93 11.51 10.94
CA ILE A 213 -4.77 12.51 9.88
C ILE A 213 -4.09 13.76 10.40
N GLY A 214 -2.95 14.14 9.80
CA GLY A 214 -2.17 15.33 10.17
C GLY A 214 -0.67 15.09 10.19
N THR A 215 0.05 15.99 10.86
CA THR A 215 1.51 15.93 11.03
C THR A 215 1.86 15.73 12.49
N TRP A 216 2.82 14.86 12.75
CA TRP A 216 3.14 14.37 14.07
C TRP A 216 4.65 14.38 14.31
N ARG A 217 5.06 14.66 15.55
CA ARG A 217 6.34 14.19 16.09
C ARG A 217 6.13 12.79 16.64
N MET A 218 7.11 11.93 16.42
CA MET A 218 7.07 10.55 16.89
C MET A 218 8.22 10.27 17.84
N ARG A 219 7.89 9.59 18.93
CA ARG A 219 8.87 8.94 19.80
C ARG A 219 8.67 7.45 19.70
N ASN A 220 9.66 6.78 19.12
CA ASN A 220 9.64 5.34 18.90
C ASN A 220 10.57 4.66 19.88
N MET A 221 10.16 3.51 20.40
CA MET A 221 11.00 2.57 21.14
C MET A 221 11.01 1.25 20.41
N GLN A 222 12.18 0.75 20.07
CA GLN A 222 12.36 -0.54 19.39
C GLN A 222 13.16 -1.50 20.24
N LEU A 223 12.71 -2.76 20.31
CA LEU A 223 13.44 -3.83 20.98
C LEU A 223 14.59 -4.31 20.09
N ARG A 224 15.81 -4.29 20.60
CA ARG A 224 17.02 -4.60 19.82
C ARG A 224 17.08 -6.05 19.37
N HIS A 225 16.61 -6.97 20.20
CA HIS A 225 16.65 -8.41 19.98
C HIS A 225 15.27 -9.05 20.25
N PRO A 226 14.32 -8.96 19.28
CA PRO A 226 13.02 -9.60 19.42
C PRO A 226 13.12 -11.11 19.62
N LEU A 227 12.19 -11.69 20.38
CA LEU A 227 12.04 -13.13 20.65
C LEU A 227 13.26 -13.83 21.29
N SER A 228 14.21 -13.05 21.82
CA SER A 228 15.40 -13.55 22.51
C SER A 228 15.30 -13.52 24.04
N GLY A 229 14.19 -12.98 24.59
CA GLY A 229 14.08 -12.66 26.01
C GLY A 229 14.76 -11.34 26.40
N SER A 230 15.31 -10.59 25.45
CA SER A 230 15.93 -9.28 25.69
C SER A 230 14.91 -8.23 26.13
N HIS A 231 15.39 -7.30 26.96
CA HIS A 231 14.71 -6.05 27.33
C HIS A 231 15.52 -4.82 26.93
N ASP A 232 16.46 -4.98 25.99
CA ASP A 232 17.31 -3.90 25.50
C ASP A 232 16.57 -3.08 24.43
N TRP A 233 16.04 -1.93 24.84
CA TRP A 233 15.29 -1.01 23.99
C TRP A 233 16.16 0.17 23.57
N PHE A 234 15.93 0.67 22.35
CA PHE A 234 16.53 1.92 21.90
C PHE A 234 15.45 2.86 21.37
N ALA A 235 15.72 4.15 21.47
CA ALA A 235 14.82 5.19 21.00
C ALA A 235 15.14 5.62 19.57
N CYS A 236 14.10 5.94 18.79
CA CYS A 236 14.18 6.65 17.52
C CYS A 236 13.16 7.78 17.58
N ASP A 237 13.59 9.00 17.31
CA ASP A 237 12.68 10.12 17.17
C ASP A 237 12.44 10.44 15.68
N GLY A 238 11.33 11.07 15.36
CA GLY A 238 11.07 11.42 13.98
C GLY A 238 9.78 12.19 13.77
N THR A 239 9.38 12.27 12.53
CA THR A 239 8.14 12.91 12.10
C THR A 239 7.32 11.98 11.23
N SER A 240 6.00 12.15 11.28
CA SER A 240 5.05 11.45 10.42
C SER A 240 4.08 12.45 9.80
N SER A 241 3.66 12.18 8.56
CA SER A 241 2.61 12.91 7.88
C SER A 241 1.57 11.93 7.34
N VAL A 242 0.35 12.01 7.85
CA VAL A 242 -0.75 11.15 7.44
C VAL A 242 -1.75 11.93 6.60
N ARG A 243 -2.01 11.46 5.39
CA ARG A 243 -2.90 12.12 4.42
C ARG A 243 -3.97 11.15 3.92
N PRO A 244 -5.25 11.54 3.98
CA PRO A 244 -6.33 10.70 3.49
C PRO A 244 -6.43 10.76 1.97
N PHE A 245 -6.98 9.70 1.39
CA PHE A 245 -7.47 9.64 0.01
C PHE A 245 -8.72 8.76 -0.08
N TRP A 246 -9.33 8.62 -1.26
CA TRP A 246 -10.59 7.90 -1.46
C TRP A 246 -11.71 8.32 -0.52
N GLY A 247 -11.80 9.64 -0.19
CA GLY A 247 -12.84 10.14 0.69
C GLY A 247 -12.74 9.63 2.13
N GLY A 248 -11.50 9.33 2.62
CA GLY A 248 -11.22 8.86 3.98
C GLY A 248 -11.27 7.36 4.17
N SER A 249 -11.68 6.59 3.14
CA SER A 249 -11.59 5.13 3.21
C SER A 249 -10.19 4.59 2.94
N ALA A 250 -9.21 5.47 2.83
CA ALA A 250 -7.79 5.15 2.73
C ALA A 250 -6.95 6.33 3.22
N ASP A 251 -5.74 6.04 3.67
CA ASP A 251 -4.73 7.02 3.98
C ASP A 251 -3.33 6.51 3.65
N ILE A 252 -2.40 7.46 3.51
CA ILE A 252 -0.97 7.20 3.43
C ILE A 252 -0.26 7.95 4.55
N GLU A 253 0.59 7.25 5.26
CA GLU A 253 1.54 7.77 6.23
C GLU A 253 2.94 7.70 5.65
N ASP A 254 3.68 8.79 5.69
CA ASP A 254 5.10 8.83 5.41
C ASP A 254 5.86 9.27 6.66
N ASP A 255 6.87 8.48 7.01
CA ASP A 255 7.65 8.60 8.22
C ASP A 255 9.11 8.91 7.92
N ASP A 256 9.70 9.76 8.76
CA ASP A 256 11.11 10.12 8.75
C ASP A 256 11.68 9.89 10.15
N LEU A 257 12.36 8.73 10.36
CA LEU A 257 12.84 8.29 11.66
C LEU A 257 14.36 8.32 11.73
N HIS A 258 14.87 8.95 12.78
CA HIS A 258 16.29 9.03 13.12
C HIS A 258 16.59 8.09 14.29
N CYS A 259 17.16 6.94 13.97
CA CYS A 259 17.60 5.94 14.96
C CYS A 259 19.11 6.01 15.16
N PRO A 260 19.66 5.51 16.29
CA PRO A 260 21.09 5.61 16.58
C PRO A 260 22.02 5.02 15.51
N ALA A 261 21.57 3.99 14.81
CA ALA A 261 22.39 3.28 13.81
C ALA A 261 21.90 3.45 12.37
N GLN A 262 20.73 4.06 12.16
CA GLN A 262 20.12 4.16 10.83
C GLN A 262 19.07 5.25 10.75
N HIS A 263 18.88 5.75 9.55
CA HIS A 263 17.74 6.55 9.13
C HIS A 263 16.71 5.63 8.47
N ILE A 264 15.44 5.77 8.84
CA ILE A 264 14.34 4.98 8.27
C ILE A 264 13.33 5.95 7.65
N ALA A 265 13.20 5.93 6.34
CA ALA A 265 12.09 6.51 5.63
C ALA A 265 11.02 5.43 5.48
N GLY A 266 9.95 5.56 6.28
CA GLY A 266 8.84 4.60 6.34
C GLY A 266 7.65 5.04 5.51
N VAL A 267 6.83 4.09 5.07
CA VAL A 267 5.53 4.33 4.46
C VAL A 267 4.52 3.30 4.95
N THR A 268 3.31 3.74 5.25
CA THR A 268 2.17 2.84 5.46
C THR A 268 0.99 3.32 4.64
N VAL A 269 0.44 2.44 3.81
CA VAL A 269 -0.83 2.67 3.11
C VAL A 269 -1.91 1.85 3.80
N ARG A 270 -2.99 2.51 4.24
CA ARG A 270 -4.12 1.86 4.90
C ARG A 270 -5.33 1.92 3.98
N LEU A 271 -5.93 0.78 3.72
CA LEU A 271 -7.08 0.64 2.83
C LEU A 271 -8.24 -0.02 3.58
N TYR A 272 -9.41 0.61 3.55
CA TYR A 272 -10.63 0.06 4.12
C TYR A 272 -11.42 -0.73 3.08
N ASP A 273 -11.81 -1.95 3.43
CA ASP A 273 -12.72 -2.78 2.65
C ASP A 273 -14.14 -2.69 3.26
N PRO A 274 -15.10 -2.08 2.56
CA PRO A 274 -16.47 -1.93 3.07
C PRO A 274 -17.26 -3.25 3.12
N VAL A 275 -16.81 -4.30 2.40
CA VAL A 275 -17.48 -5.60 2.40
C VAL A 275 -17.16 -6.38 3.66
N THR A 276 -15.87 -6.49 4.00
CA THR A 276 -15.40 -7.17 5.23
C THR A 276 -15.41 -6.26 6.45
N ARG A 277 -15.54 -4.94 6.25
CA ARG A 277 -15.40 -3.90 7.28
C ARG A 277 -14.06 -3.99 8.03
N GLN A 278 -13.01 -4.26 7.27
CA GLN A 278 -11.64 -4.37 7.77
C GLN A 278 -10.73 -3.37 7.06
N TRP A 279 -9.64 -3.04 7.74
CA TRP A 279 -8.53 -2.30 7.16
C TRP A 279 -7.39 -3.26 6.85
N SER A 280 -6.71 -3.02 5.74
CA SER A 280 -5.45 -3.65 5.36
C SER A 280 -4.34 -2.60 5.44
N LEU A 281 -3.30 -2.88 6.22
CA LEU A 281 -2.17 -2.00 6.49
C LEU A 281 -0.95 -2.54 5.74
N TYR A 282 -0.53 -1.82 4.71
CA TYR A 282 0.63 -2.14 3.87
C TYR A 282 1.78 -1.25 4.31
N SER A 283 2.73 -1.81 5.05
CA SER A 283 3.89 -1.06 5.55
C SER A 283 5.14 -1.37 4.73
N GLY A 284 6.05 -0.43 4.67
CA GLY A 284 7.31 -0.58 3.96
C GLY A 284 8.31 0.50 4.31
N THR A 285 9.52 0.36 3.76
CA THR A 285 10.56 1.36 3.89
C THR A 285 11.17 1.67 2.52
N GLN A 286 11.81 2.82 2.39
CA GLN A 286 12.55 3.17 1.17
C GLN A 286 13.60 2.10 0.80
N LYS A 287 14.21 1.47 1.81
CA LYS A 287 15.26 0.46 1.62
C LYS A 287 14.74 -0.92 1.27
N GLN A 288 13.57 -1.31 1.80
CA GLN A 288 13.05 -2.68 1.69
C GLN A 288 11.86 -2.80 0.74
N GLY A 289 11.30 -1.65 0.30
CA GLY A 289 10.04 -1.63 -0.44
C GLY A 289 8.84 -1.97 0.44
N LEU A 290 7.73 -2.36 -0.18
CA LEU A 290 6.48 -2.69 0.49
C LEU A 290 6.49 -4.14 0.98
N ALA A 291 6.18 -4.36 2.27
CA ALA A 291 6.06 -5.69 2.85
C ALA A 291 4.66 -6.29 2.57
N LEU A 292 4.63 -7.58 2.23
CA LEU A 292 3.42 -8.35 1.98
C LEU A 292 3.49 -9.71 2.71
N PRO A 293 2.35 -10.25 3.16
CA PRO A 293 0.99 -9.69 3.10
C PRO A 293 0.78 -8.53 4.09
N PRO A 294 -0.29 -7.72 3.91
CA PRO A 294 -0.61 -6.64 4.85
C PRO A 294 -1.09 -7.20 6.19
N GLN A 295 -1.02 -6.39 7.24
CA GLN A 295 -1.73 -6.65 8.48
C GLN A 295 -3.20 -6.26 8.31
N VAL A 296 -4.12 -7.20 8.63
CA VAL A 296 -5.55 -7.02 8.42
C VAL A 296 -6.30 -7.06 9.75
N GLY A 297 -7.26 -6.15 9.92
CA GLY A 297 -8.05 -6.09 11.13
C GLY A 297 -9.04 -4.95 11.19
N LYS A 298 -9.51 -4.64 12.39
CA LYS A 298 -10.53 -3.61 12.62
C LYS A 298 -10.41 -2.98 14.01
N PHE A 299 -11.06 -1.83 14.17
CA PHE A 299 -11.25 -1.20 15.47
C PHE A 299 -12.41 -1.86 16.22
N GLY A 300 -12.22 -2.08 17.52
CA GLY A 300 -13.27 -2.53 18.43
C GLY A 300 -14.06 -1.38 19.05
N ALA A 301 -15.11 -1.71 19.79
CA ALA A 301 -15.98 -0.74 20.45
C ALA A 301 -15.24 0.20 21.43
N GLY A 302 -14.10 -0.24 21.99
CA GLY A 302 -13.24 0.56 22.87
C GLY A 302 -12.30 1.53 22.14
N GLY A 303 -12.42 1.70 20.80
CA GLY A 303 -11.60 2.62 20.01
C GLY A 303 -10.17 2.14 19.76
N ALA A 304 -9.79 0.93 20.21
CA ALA A 304 -8.52 0.31 19.85
C ALA A 304 -8.70 -0.62 18.64
N GLY A 305 -7.75 -0.57 17.71
CA GLY A 305 -7.68 -1.44 16.54
C GLY A 305 -6.59 -2.48 16.70
N ASN A 306 -6.86 -3.72 16.27
CA ASN A 306 -5.85 -4.78 16.17
C ASN A 306 -5.85 -5.35 14.76
N PHE A 307 -4.64 -5.44 14.18
CA PHE A 307 -4.41 -5.86 12.81
C PHE A 307 -3.33 -6.95 12.83
N PHE A 308 -3.57 -8.05 12.14
CA PHE A 308 -2.72 -9.24 12.22
C PHE A 308 -2.20 -9.63 10.84
N GLY A 309 -0.97 -10.10 10.81
CA GLY A 309 -0.33 -10.65 9.62
C GLY A 309 0.57 -11.82 9.98
N LEU A 310 0.92 -12.61 8.98
CA LEU A 310 1.94 -13.64 9.10
C LEU A 310 3.25 -13.09 8.52
N ASP A 311 4.35 -13.38 9.19
CA ASP A 311 5.69 -12.97 8.76
C ASP A 311 6.72 -14.03 9.15
N THR A 312 7.96 -13.79 8.77
CA THR A 312 9.12 -14.60 9.15
C THR A 312 10.17 -13.72 9.79
N PHE A 313 10.52 -14.01 11.03
CA PHE A 313 11.59 -13.34 11.76
C PHE A 313 12.73 -14.33 12.05
N GLU A 314 13.95 -14.05 11.57
CA GLU A 314 15.13 -14.95 11.70
C GLU A 314 14.84 -16.40 11.28
N GLY A 315 14.11 -16.59 10.16
CA GLY A 315 13.74 -17.90 9.63
C GLY A 315 12.59 -18.59 10.36
N LYS A 316 12.04 -18.01 11.42
CA LYS A 316 10.90 -18.56 12.17
C LYS A 316 9.60 -17.87 11.74
N ARG A 317 8.55 -18.64 11.49
CA ARG A 317 7.22 -18.11 11.26
C ARG A 317 6.68 -17.46 12.53
N ILE A 318 6.19 -16.23 12.40
CA ILE A 318 5.58 -15.45 13.48
C ILE A 318 4.21 -14.93 13.06
N VAL A 319 3.41 -14.60 14.06
CA VAL A 319 2.25 -13.74 13.88
C VAL A 319 2.66 -12.33 14.34
N VAL A 320 2.43 -11.36 13.49
CA VAL A 320 2.62 -9.94 13.80
C VAL A 320 1.28 -9.32 14.17
N ARG A 321 1.25 -8.53 15.22
CA ARG A 321 0.08 -7.72 15.61
C ARG A 321 0.47 -6.26 15.62
N TYR A 322 -0.25 -5.44 14.87
CA TYR A 322 -0.27 -4.00 14.98
C TYR A 322 -1.47 -3.60 15.83
N ARG A 323 -1.22 -2.85 16.89
CA ARG A 323 -2.26 -2.30 17.76
C ARG A 323 -2.22 -0.78 17.71
N TRP A 324 -3.35 -0.20 17.35
CA TRP A 324 -3.56 1.25 17.36
C TRP A 324 -4.56 1.61 18.44
N ALA A 325 -4.23 2.61 19.25
CA ALA A 325 -5.09 3.12 20.30
C ALA A 325 -4.83 4.61 20.50
N ARG A 326 -5.57 5.22 21.43
CA ARG A 326 -5.25 6.56 21.96
C ARG A 326 -4.68 6.42 23.36
N HIS A 327 -3.63 7.19 23.64
CA HIS A 327 -3.06 7.35 24.96
C HIS A 327 -3.02 8.84 25.29
N ASN A 328 -3.70 9.27 26.35
CA ASN A 328 -3.85 10.69 26.71
C ASN A 328 -4.34 11.57 25.53
N GLY A 329 -5.29 11.05 24.75
CA GLY A 329 -5.86 11.76 23.60
C GLY A 329 -5.05 11.67 22.30
N ASN A 330 -3.77 11.32 22.36
CA ASN A 330 -2.87 11.19 21.23
C ASN A 330 -2.85 9.75 20.68
N PRO A 331 -2.53 9.56 19.40
CA PRO A 331 -2.31 8.23 18.82
C PRO A 331 -1.15 7.50 19.50
N ARG A 332 -1.32 6.19 19.66
CA ARG A 332 -0.27 5.27 20.07
C ARG A 332 -0.31 4.00 19.23
N PHE A 333 0.85 3.59 18.75
CA PHE A 333 1.07 2.36 18.02
C PHE A 333 1.88 1.37 18.85
N GLU A 334 1.55 0.08 18.72
CA GLU A 334 2.34 -1.03 19.25
C GLU A 334 2.44 -2.13 18.20
N GLU A 335 3.64 -2.60 17.95
CA GLU A 335 3.90 -3.83 17.22
C GLU A 335 4.32 -4.93 18.19
N ALA A 336 3.75 -6.11 18.03
CA ALA A 336 4.09 -7.27 18.84
C ALA A 336 4.22 -8.53 17.98
N PHE A 337 5.17 -9.38 18.35
CA PHE A 337 5.42 -10.67 17.71
C PHE A 337 4.93 -11.80 18.60
N SER A 338 4.43 -12.86 17.96
CA SER A 338 4.10 -14.12 18.59
C SER A 338 4.74 -15.28 17.81
N ALA A 339 5.53 -16.09 18.49
CA ALA A 339 6.14 -17.31 17.92
C ALA A 339 5.28 -18.57 18.17
N ASP A 340 4.17 -18.46 18.91
CA ASP A 340 3.31 -19.58 19.35
C ASP A 340 1.85 -19.45 18.86
N LYS A 341 1.66 -18.87 17.68
CA LYS A 341 0.36 -18.68 17.00
C LYS A 341 -0.61 -17.79 17.80
N GLY A 342 -0.09 -16.74 18.43
CA GLY A 342 -0.90 -15.72 19.11
C GLY A 342 -1.24 -16.07 20.58
N LYS A 343 -0.65 -17.08 21.18
CA LYS A 343 -0.90 -17.42 22.59
C LYS A 343 -0.17 -16.46 23.53
N THR A 344 1.10 -16.15 23.21
CA THR A 344 1.88 -15.13 23.91
C THR A 344 2.40 -14.08 22.95
N TRP A 345 2.65 -12.87 23.46
CA TRP A 345 3.03 -11.72 22.68
C TRP A 345 4.20 -11.00 23.32
N GLN A 346 5.21 -10.65 22.52
CA GLN A 346 6.26 -9.73 22.92
C GLN A 346 6.10 -8.44 22.12
N THR A 347 5.91 -7.31 22.81
CA THR A 347 5.97 -6.00 22.16
C THR A 347 7.40 -5.74 21.72
N VAL A 348 7.57 -5.36 20.45
CA VAL A 348 8.89 -5.15 19.82
C VAL A 348 9.09 -3.72 19.35
N TRP A 349 8.01 -2.97 19.16
CA TRP A 349 8.02 -1.58 18.78
C TRP A 349 6.85 -0.83 19.42
N THR A 350 7.07 0.39 19.88
CA THR A 350 6.01 1.32 20.29
C THR A 350 6.27 2.69 19.71
N THR A 351 5.20 3.42 19.37
CA THR A 351 5.27 4.81 18.90
C THR A 351 4.24 5.64 19.64
N ASP A 352 4.68 6.71 20.26
CA ASP A 352 3.84 7.77 20.79
C ASP A 352 3.87 8.96 19.85
N TYR A 353 2.70 9.49 19.50
CA TYR A 353 2.52 10.60 18.57
C TYR A 353 2.15 11.88 19.34
N GLU A 354 2.81 12.99 18.97
CA GLU A 354 2.48 14.33 19.44
C GLU A 354 2.14 15.21 18.24
N ARG A 355 0.97 15.83 18.23
CA ARG A 355 0.52 16.66 17.10
C ARG A 355 1.41 17.89 16.93
N VAL A 356 1.91 18.09 15.70
CA VAL A 356 2.59 19.34 15.35
C VAL A 356 1.52 20.42 15.13
N THR A 357 1.36 21.28 16.14
CA THR A 357 0.55 22.50 16.00
C THR A 357 1.36 23.55 15.27
N ARG A 358 0.85 24.09 14.13
CA ARG A 358 1.46 25.29 13.57
C ARG A 358 1.37 26.40 14.63
N PRO A 359 2.46 27.17 14.87
CA PRO A 359 2.33 28.39 15.67
C PRO A 359 1.24 29.23 15.01
N SER A 360 0.25 29.69 15.77
CA SER A 360 -0.69 30.71 15.33
C SER A 360 0.13 31.93 14.88
N ARG A 361 -0.01 32.29 13.60
CA ARG A 361 0.54 33.54 13.06
C ARG A 361 -0.27 34.70 13.59
#